data_b21198e060ab512eed5874636b1af9ef
#
_entry.id   b21198e060ab512eed5874636b1af9ef
#
_cell.length_a   1.000
_cell.length_b   1.000
_cell.length_c   1.000
_cell.angle_alpha   90.00
_cell.angle_beta   90.00
_cell.angle_gamma   90.00
#
_symmetry.space_group_name_H-M   'P 1'
#
loop_
_entity.id
_entity.type
_entity.pdbx_description
1 polymer ?
#
loop_
_entity_poly.entity_id
_entity_poly.type
_entity_poly.pdbx_seq_one_letter_code
_entity_poly.pdbx_strand_id
1 'polypeptide(L)'
;MGTADIHKSRRIARNTMMLYVRMFALLIVGLYTSRVILAALGENDFGIYNVVGGVVAMFTVISGALSSAITRFITFEMGKGEGAQLNKVYSTAVTIQLILCLIVVALAEPMGLWFIDNKMTIDPSRIPAARIVLHFSLLSFIINLMSVPQMASITAHEKMSAYAYIGILDGVLRLAVAFVIMHSSTDRLVFYAALMAGVVMVVRLTYTIYCRSHFEECRYRPVFDKALIREMFSFAGWNFVGVASGVLRDHGGNILVNLFSGPAVNAARGVAIQLNGAIQGFVTNFMTAVNPQITKSYAAGDKEYLFALVRKSSKMSFYLLFVLALPVLFNTDYILGLWLKEIPEHATLFVQLLLVFALSESVSNPLITMMLATGKIRDYQLLVGGLQLLNLPISYLFLKLGAMPEVTVMVAIGISQVCLFVRVFMLRRIAGLPAGNFISDVYLKGLLKVSCGALVLPLLFTFIKPGGFVGFVLSASIACISAMTAVLFLGMNSGERRQMYSFIFQRSREA
;
A
#
# COMPACT_ATOMS: atom_id res chain seq x y z
N MET A 1 -12.09 7.90 -28.45
CA MET A 1 -11.06 8.28 -27.48
C MET A 1 -10.17 9.31 -28.13
N GLY A 2 -10.09 10.51 -27.59
CA GLY A 2 -9.32 11.62 -28.16
C GLY A 2 -7.80 11.40 -27.98
N THR A 3 -6.99 12.13 -28.77
CA THR A 3 -5.52 12.11 -28.65
C THR A 3 -5.04 12.41 -27.22
N ALA A 4 -5.75 13.28 -26.50
CA ALA A 4 -5.50 13.61 -25.08
C ALA A 4 -5.61 12.39 -24.15
N ASP A 5 -6.55 11.47 -24.39
CA ASP A 5 -6.74 10.26 -23.57
C ASP A 5 -5.61 9.24 -23.78
N ILE A 6 -5.05 9.18 -24.99
CA ILE A 6 -3.91 8.34 -25.31
C ILE A 6 -2.67 8.84 -24.56
N HIS A 7 -2.44 10.17 -24.53
CA HIS A 7 -1.33 10.76 -23.78
C HIS A 7 -1.43 10.52 -22.27
N LYS A 8 -2.63 10.64 -21.69
CA LYS A 8 -2.87 10.34 -20.26
C LYS A 8 -2.60 8.86 -19.94
N SER A 9 -3.08 7.94 -20.80
CA SER A 9 -2.83 6.49 -20.62
C SER A 9 -1.34 6.13 -20.73
N ARG A 10 -0.61 6.75 -21.69
CA ARG A 10 0.85 6.58 -21.84
C ARG A 10 1.61 7.06 -20.59
N ARG A 11 1.19 8.20 -20.02
CA ARG A 11 1.78 8.73 -18.80
C ARG A 11 1.59 7.81 -17.61
N ILE A 12 0.37 7.27 -17.41
CA ILE A 12 0.10 6.28 -16.37
C ILE A 12 1.02 5.06 -16.52
N ALA A 13 1.11 4.47 -17.71
CA ALA A 13 1.93 3.30 -17.96
C ALA A 13 3.42 3.54 -17.68
N ARG A 14 3.97 4.70 -18.14
CA ARG A 14 5.36 5.08 -17.85
C ARG A 14 5.60 5.27 -16.35
N ASN A 15 4.69 5.94 -15.67
CA ASN A 15 4.76 6.17 -14.24
C ASN A 15 4.71 4.86 -13.45
N THR A 16 3.81 3.95 -13.82
CA THR A 16 3.72 2.62 -13.22
C THR A 16 5.01 1.83 -13.39
N MET A 17 5.61 1.86 -14.59
CA MET A 17 6.87 1.17 -14.85
C MET A 17 8.02 1.69 -13.98
N MET A 18 8.13 3.01 -13.79
CA MET A 18 9.14 3.61 -12.90
C MET A 18 8.93 3.19 -11.44
N LEU A 19 7.68 3.09 -10.99
CA LEU A 19 7.36 2.61 -9.64
C LEU A 19 7.69 1.13 -9.46
N TYR A 20 7.53 0.28 -10.49
CA TYR A 20 7.96 -1.12 -10.44
C TYR A 20 9.47 -1.26 -10.38
N VAL A 21 10.22 -0.51 -11.19
CA VAL A 21 11.70 -0.49 -11.11
C VAL A 21 12.14 -0.12 -9.69
N ARG A 22 11.56 0.93 -9.11
CA ARG A 22 11.81 1.30 -7.72
C ARG A 22 11.48 0.16 -6.75
N MET A 23 10.32 -0.48 -6.90
CA MET A 23 9.88 -1.58 -6.02
C MET A 23 10.88 -2.74 -6.03
N PHE A 24 11.30 -3.20 -7.21
CA PHE A 24 12.29 -4.28 -7.32
C PHE A 24 13.65 -3.89 -6.75
N ALA A 25 14.13 -2.67 -7.04
CA ALA A 25 15.38 -2.17 -6.49
C ALA A 25 15.34 -2.16 -4.96
N LEU A 26 14.27 -1.62 -4.36
CA LEU A 26 14.13 -1.56 -2.91
C LEU A 26 13.95 -2.93 -2.26
N LEU A 27 13.30 -3.89 -2.94
CA LEU A 27 13.17 -5.25 -2.45
C LEU A 27 14.53 -5.94 -2.35
N ILE A 28 15.34 -5.87 -3.40
CA ILE A 28 16.69 -6.46 -3.42
C ILE A 28 17.58 -5.81 -2.36
N VAL A 29 17.61 -4.48 -2.34
CA VAL A 29 18.39 -3.71 -1.37
C VAL A 29 17.93 -4.02 0.06
N GLY A 30 16.61 -4.05 0.32
CA GLY A 30 16.05 -4.31 1.63
C GLY A 30 16.39 -5.69 2.20
N LEU A 31 16.30 -6.73 1.37
CA LEU A 31 16.68 -8.10 1.76
C LEU A 31 18.15 -8.21 2.14
N TYR A 32 19.02 -7.59 1.34
CA TYR A 32 20.46 -7.59 1.62
C TYR A 32 20.82 -6.75 2.86
N THR A 33 20.24 -5.55 2.96
CA THR A 33 20.48 -4.61 4.07
C THR A 33 20.07 -5.21 5.41
N SER A 34 18.90 -5.85 5.52
CA SER A 34 18.42 -6.45 6.78
C SER A 34 19.38 -7.54 7.29
N ARG A 35 19.92 -8.37 6.38
CA ARG A 35 20.90 -9.41 6.72
C ARG A 35 22.20 -8.80 7.26
N VAL A 36 22.69 -7.76 6.60
CA VAL A 36 23.94 -7.08 7.00
C VAL A 36 23.78 -6.39 8.35
N ILE A 37 22.66 -5.71 8.58
CA ILE A 37 22.37 -5.03 9.85
C ILE A 37 22.26 -6.02 10.99
N LEU A 38 21.54 -7.14 10.81
CA LEU A 38 21.43 -8.18 11.83
C LEU A 38 22.80 -8.76 12.21
N ALA A 39 23.67 -8.99 11.20
CA ALA A 39 25.04 -9.46 11.45
C ALA A 39 25.90 -8.42 12.16
N ALA A 40 25.71 -7.13 11.90
CA ALA A 40 26.51 -6.04 12.47
C ALA A 40 26.08 -5.68 13.91
N LEU A 41 24.77 -5.65 14.19
CA LEU A 41 24.22 -5.30 15.50
C LEU A 41 24.14 -6.51 16.45
N GLY A 42 23.98 -7.72 15.90
CA GLY A 42 23.61 -8.90 16.68
C GLY A 42 22.11 -8.91 17.04
N GLU A 43 21.64 -10.06 17.55
CA GLU A 43 20.21 -10.30 17.80
C GLU A 43 19.64 -9.35 18.88
N ASN A 44 20.37 -9.09 19.96
CA ASN A 44 19.90 -8.26 21.07
C ASN A 44 19.71 -6.80 20.68
N ASP A 45 20.73 -6.16 20.10
CA ASP A 45 20.65 -4.75 19.71
C ASP A 45 19.69 -4.53 18.54
N PHE A 46 19.63 -5.46 17.59
CA PHE A 46 18.63 -5.45 16.53
C PHE A 46 17.22 -5.58 17.10
N GLY A 47 17.03 -6.43 18.13
CA GLY A 47 15.79 -6.57 18.88
C GLY A 47 15.38 -5.26 19.56
N ILE A 48 16.30 -4.62 20.30
CA ILE A 48 16.08 -3.31 20.95
C ILE A 48 15.62 -2.27 19.92
N TYR A 49 16.34 -2.14 18.80
CA TYR A 49 16.00 -1.20 17.74
C TYR A 49 14.59 -1.41 17.19
N ASN A 50 14.21 -2.67 16.92
CA ASN A 50 12.89 -3.00 16.38
C ASN A 50 11.76 -2.74 17.38
N VAL A 51 11.96 -3.08 18.65
CA VAL A 51 10.93 -2.86 19.69
C VAL A 51 10.72 -1.37 19.94
N VAL A 52 11.80 -0.61 20.12
CA VAL A 52 11.74 0.85 20.33
C VAL A 52 11.16 1.55 19.09
N GLY A 53 11.62 1.18 17.89
CA GLY A 53 11.06 1.67 16.63
C GLY A 53 9.59 1.29 16.46
N GLY A 54 9.18 0.13 16.96
CA GLY A 54 7.79 -0.35 16.94
C GLY A 54 6.83 0.56 17.71
N VAL A 55 7.25 1.12 18.84
CA VAL A 55 6.46 2.11 19.61
C VAL A 55 6.18 3.34 18.73
N VAL A 56 7.20 3.84 18.03
CA VAL A 56 7.06 4.99 17.12
C VAL A 56 6.22 4.62 15.88
N ALA A 57 6.36 3.39 15.38
CA ALA A 57 5.61 2.92 14.22
C ALA A 57 4.08 2.88 14.44
N MET A 58 3.59 2.80 15.68
CA MET A 58 2.14 2.88 15.96
C MET A 58 1.52 4.19 15.47
N PHE A 59 2.29 5.27 15.44
CA PHE A 59 1.83 6.57 14.94
C PHE A 59 1.76 6.68 13.41
N THR A 60 2.26 5.68 12.66
CA THR A 60 2.21 5.67 11.18
C THR A 60 0.79 5.60 10.64
N VAL A 61 -0.16 5.05 11.40
CA VAL A 61 -1.60 5.03 11.04
C VAL A 61 -2.13 6.46 10.87
N ILE A 62 -1.77 7.34 11.80
CA ILE A 62 -2.15 8.77 11.75
C ILE A 62 -1.49 9.44 10.54
N SER A 63 -0.19 9.18 10.32
CA SER A 63 0.55 9.69 9.18
C SER A 63 -0.07 9.26 7.84
N GLY A 64 -0.49 8.00 7.71
CA GLY A 64 -1.14 7.48 6.51
C GLY A 64 -2.47 8.15 6.19
N ALA A 65 -3.32 8.34 7.20
CA ALA A 65 -4.60 9.03 7.04
C ALA A 65 -4.43 10.48 6.58
N LEU A 66 -3.46 11.18 7.18
CA LEU A 66 -3.17 12.57 6.84
C LEU A 66 -2.48 12.72 5.48
N SER A 67 -1.56 11.80 5.13
CA SER A 67 -0.92 11.75 3.81
C SER A 67 -1.96 11.63 2.69
N SER A 68 -2.93 10.74 2.86
CA SER A 68 -4.05 10.58 1.92
C SER A 68 -4.88 11.86 1.80
N ALA A 69 -5.18 12.53 2.93
CA ALA A 69 -5.90 13.79 2.94
C ALA A 69 -5.13 14.90 2.17
N ILE A 70 -3.86 15.10 2.50
CA ILE A 70 -3.03 16.13 1.86
C ILE A 70 -2.91 15.88 0.35
N THR A 71 -2.63 14.64 -0.05
CA THR A 71 -2.55 14.26 -1.47
C THR A 71 -3.87 14.56 -2.19
N ARG A 72 -5.02 14.22 -1.57
CA ARG A 72 -6.33 14.53 -2.13
C ARG A 72 -6.55 16.03 -2.31
N PHE A 73 -6.26 16.85 -1.27
CA PHE A 73 -6.49 18.30 -1.35
C PHE A 73 -5.62 18.95 -2.42
N ILE A 74 -4.32 18.66 -2.45
CA ILE A 74 -3.40 19.19 -3.48
C ILE A 74 -3.85 18.75 -4.87
N THR A 75 -4.13 17.45 -5.06
CA THR A 75 -4.51 16.91 -6.38
C THR A 75 -5.85 17.44 -6.86
N PHE A 76 -6.82 17.60 -5.94
CA PHE A 76 -8.13 18.15 -6.24
C PHE A 76 -8.05 19.62 -6.68
N GLU A 77 -7.26 20.42 -5.96
CA GLU A 77 -7.06 21.84 -6.28
C GLU A 77 -6.36 22.00 -7.64
N MET A 78 -5.37 21.16 -7.94
CA MET A 78 -4.76 21.11 -9.29
C MET A 78 -5.78 20.78 -10.38
N GLY A 79 -6.78 19.95 -10.09
CA GLY A 79 -7.84 19.60 -11.02
C GLY A 79 -8.76 20.77 -11.36
N LYS A 80 -8.93 21.74 -10.46
CA LYS A 80 -9.67 22.97 -10.71
C LYS A 80 -8.94 23.97 -11.61
N GLY A 81 -7.61 23.85 -11.74
CA GLY A 81 -6.79 24.76 -12.55
C GLY A 81 -6.44 26.09 -11.89
N GLU A 82 -6.78 26.31 -10.64
CA GLU A 82 -6.52 27.56 -9.89
C GLU A 82 -5.20 27.49 -9.12
N GLY A 83 -4.10 27.95 -9.71
CA GLY A 83 -2.75 27.88 -9.12
C GLY A 83 -2.58 28.66 -7.80
N ALA A 84 -3.34 29.75 -7.59
CA ALA A 84 -3.27 30.55 -6.37
C ALA A 84 -3.70 29.80 -5.09
N GLN A 85 -4.63 28.87 -5.19
CA GLN A 85 -5.11 28.05 -4.07
C GLN A 85 -4.14 26.94 -3.69
N LEU A 86 -3.31 26.44 -4.63
CA LEU A 86 -2.34 25.39 -4.37
C LEU A 86 -1.34 25.75 -3.28
N ASN A 87 -0.76 26.97 -3.33
CA ASN A 87 0.17 27.41 -2.29
C ASN A 87 -0.52 27.51 -0.91
N LYS A 88 -1.79 27.94 -0.89
CA LYS A 88 -2.60 28.00 0.34
C LYS A 88 -2.84 26.61 0.92
N VAL A 89 -3.22 25.64 0.09
CA VAL A 89 -3.42 24.23 0.50
C VAL A 89 -2.12 23.61 0.98
N TYR A 90 -1.02 23.80 0.24
CA TYR A 90 0.29 23.31 0.63
C TYR A 90 0.77 23.88 1.97
N SER A 91 0.67 25.20 2.14
CA SER A 91 1.07 25.88 3.38
C SER A 91 0.23 25.45 4.58
N THR A 92 -1.09 25.30 4.38
CA THR A 92 -1.99 24.76 5.40
C THR A 92 -1.63 23.32 5.76
N ALA A 93 -1.30 22.47 4.78
CA ALA A 93 -0.85 21.10 5.02
C ALA A 93 0.43 21.07 5.86
N VAL A 94 1.42 21.91 5.55
CA VAL A 94 2.65 22.03 6.36
C VAL A 94 2.36 22.48 7.79
N THR A 95 1.45 23.45 7.98
CA THR A 95 1.04 23.91 9.32
C THR A 95 0.38 22.78 10.12
N ILE A 96 -0.52 22.01 9.49
CA ILE A 96 -1.16 20.85 10.12
C ILE A 96 -0.10 19.81 10.52
N GLN A 97 0.89 19.54 9.65
CA GLN A 97 1.97 18.60 9.96
C GLN A 97 2.81 19.07 11.15
N LEU A 98 3.13 20.36 11.25
CA LEU A 98 3.86 20.91 12.39
C LEU A 98 3.10 20.70 13.70
N ILE A 99 1.79 20.99 13.70
CA ILE A 99 0.94 20.77 14.89
C ILE A 99 0.94 19.28 15.25
N LEU A 100 0.79 18.41 14.26
CA LEU A 100 0.78 16.96 14.49
C LEU A 100 2.13 16.45 15.01
N CYS A 101 3.26 16.96 14.50
CA CYS A 101 4.59 16.65 15.04
C CYS A 101 4.69 16.96 16.53
N LEU A 102 4.21 18.13 16.95
CA LEU A 102 4.20 18.52 18.37
C LEU A 102 3.34 17.57 19.22
N ILE A 103 2.15 17.19 18.72
CA ILE A 103 1.27 16.25 19.42
C ILE A 103 1.94 14.87 19.52
N VAL A 104 2.53 14.37 18.42
CA VAL A 104 3.19 13.05 18.43
C VAL A 104 4.38 13.05 19.38
N VAL A 105 5.22 14.06 19.39
CA VAL A 105 6.34 14.15 20.35
C VAL A 105 5.82 14.16 21.78
N ALA A 106 4.83 15.01 22.09
CA ALA A 106 4.26 15.12 23.43
C ALA A 106 3.64 13.81 23.95
N LEU A 107 3.17 12.94 23.07
CA LEU A 107 2.59 11.64 23.42
C LEU A 107 3.60 10.50 23.37
N ALA A 108 4.38 10.42 22.28
CA ALA A 108 5.25 9.28 22.00
C ALA A 108 6.51 9.27 22.87
N GLU A 109 7.06 10.43 23.22
CA GLU A 109 8.28 10.50 24.04
C GLU A 109 8.02 10.02 25.48
N PRO A 110 7.02 10.55 26.25
CA PRO A 110 6.76 10.04 27.58
C PRO A 110 6.32 8.57 27.59
N MET A 111 5.50 8.16 26.61
CA MET A 111 5.04 6.80 26.50
C MET A 111 6.18 5.83 26.17
N GLY A 112 7.08 6.23 25.27
CA GLY A 112 8.26 5.44 24.90
C GLY A 112 9.26 5.31 26.05
N LEU A 113 9.56 6.39 26.78
CA LEU A 113 10.41 6.35 27.95
C LEU A 113 9.82 5.49 29.04
N TRP A 114 8.53 5.68 29.36
CA TRP A 114 7.83 4.82 30.32
C TRP A 114 7.88 3.34 29.94
N PHE A 115 7.71 3.02 28.65
CA PHE A 115 7.77 1.65 28.15
C PHE A 115 9.16 1.04 28.33
N ILE A 116 10.22 1.78 27.96
CA ILE A 116 11.61 1.34 28.10
C ILE A 116 11.94 1.07 29.55
N ASP A 117 11.55 1.98 30.46
CA ASP A 117 11.94 1.93 31.87
C ASP A 117 11.15 0.90 32.67
N ASN A 118 9.90 0.59 32.28
CA ASN A 118 8.98 -0.19 33.12
C ASN A 118 8.53 -1.53 32.50
N LYS A 119 8.61 -1.70 31.18
CA LYS A 119 8.03 -2.85 30.47
C LYS A 119 9.01 -3.61 29.60
N MET A 120 10.06 -2.95 29.16
CA MET A 120 11.02 -3.57 28.25
C MET A 120 12.00 -4.47 29.04
N THR A 121 12.11 -5.72 28.61
CA THR A 121 13.07 -6.68 29.23
C THR A 121 14.37 -6.62 28.46
N ILE A 122 15.28 -5.77 28.91
CA ILE A 122 16.64 -5.58 28.34
C ILE A 122 17.67 -5.49 29.45
N ASP A 123 18.94 -5.73 29.10
CA ASP A 123 20.06 -5.53 30.02
C ASP A 123 20.07 -4.07 30.53
N PRO A 124 20.17 -3.83 31.84
CA PRO A 124 20.22 -2.49 32.42
C PRO A 124 21.32 -1.60 31.79
N SER A 125 22.43 -2.18 31.36
CA SER A 125 23.52 -1.47 30.69
C SER A 125 23.10 -0.90 29.33
N ARG A 126 22.05 -1.44 28.69
CA ARG A 126 21.55 -1.01 27.37
C ARG A 126 20.39 -0.01 27.43
N ILE A 127 19.83 0.25 28.62
CA ILE A 127 18.75 1.23 28.81
C ILE A 127 19.11 2.63 28.29
N PRO A 128 20.31 3.19 28.57
CA PRO A 128 20.71 4.48 28.01
C PRO A 128 20.74 4.50 26.50
N ALA A 129 21.26 3.44 25.86
CA ALA A 129 21.28 3.29 24.42
C ALA A 129 19.85 3.21 23.83
N ALA A 130 18.94 2.45 24.46
CA ALA A 130 17.54 2.34 24.05
C ALA A 130 16.82 3.70 24.09
N ARG A 131 17.05 4.53 25.11
CA ARG A 131 16.50 5.90 25.19
C ARG A 131 17.01 6.79 24.05
N ILE A 132 18.31 6.73 23.72
CA ILE A 132 18.88 7.47 22.60
C ILE A 132 18.26 7.00 21.28
N VAL A 133 18.10 5.69 21.11
CA VAL A 133 17.42 5.11 19.94
C VAL A 133 15.97 5.61 19.80
N LEU A 134 15.24 5.75 20.91
CA LEU A 134 13.90 6.33 20.91
C LEU A 134 13.91 7.76 20.36
N HIS A 135 14.83 8.62 20.83
CA HIS A 135 14.93 10.00 20.35
C HIS A 135 15.26 10.08 18.84
N PHE A 136 16.21 9.27 18.35
CA PHE A 136 16.51 9.21 16.92
C PHE A 136 15.35 8.62 16.09
N SER A 137 14.61 7.64 16.62
CA SER A 137 13.43 7.09 15.96
C SER A 137 12.31 8.11 15.87
N LEU A 138 12.04 8.88 16.93
CA LEU A 138 11.10 9.99 16.94
C LEU A 138 11.51 11.09 15.97
N LEU A 139 12.79 11.48 15.98
CA LEU A 139 13.33 12.46 15.03
C LEU A 139 13.11 12.01 13.58
N SER A 140 13.44 10.76 13.28
CA SER A 140 13.23 10.17 11.95
C SER A 140 11.76 10.18 11.56
N PHE A 141 10.86 9.85 12.49
CA PHE A 141 9.42 9.88 12.25
C PHE A 141 8.92 11.29 11.94
N ILE A 142 9.34 12.30 12.73
CA ILE A 142 8.98 13.71 12.51
C ILE A 142 9.46 14.18 11.14
N ILE A 143 10.71 13.87 10.76
CA ILE A 143 11.27 14.23 9.47
C ILE A 143 10.47 13.59 8.33
N ASN A 144 10.11 12.31 8.45
CA ASN A 144 9.26 11.61 7.49
C ASN A 144 7.86 12.26 7.40
N LEU A 145 7.24 12.54 8.54
CA LEU A 145 5.94 13.18 8.62
C LEU A 145 5.94 14.54 7.90
N MET A 146 6.97 15.34 8.15
CA MET A 146 7.15 16.64 7.50
C MET A 146 7.49 16.54 6.00
N SER A 147 7.81 15.37 5.47
CA SER A 147 8.06 15.14 4.03
C SER A 147 6.77 14.85 3.25
N VAL A 148 5.66 14.59 3.94
CA VAL A 148 4.38 14.22 3.31
C VAL A 148 3.85 15.28 2.33
N PRO A 149 3.86 16.60 2.63
CA PRO A 149 3.39 17.58 1.67
C PRO A 149 4.20 17.61 0.37
N GLN A 150 5.51 17.44 0.44
CA GLN A 150 6.39 17.37 -0.73
C GLN A 150 6.10 16.12 -1.57
N MET A 151 5.98 14.95 -0.92
CA MET A 151 5.61 13.69 -1.59
C MET A 151 4.23 13.80 -2.25
N ALA A 152 3.28 14.42 -1.58
CA ALA A 152 1.94 14.69 -2.10
C ALA A 152 1.98 15.59 -3.35
N SER A 153 2.80 16.65 -3.35
CA SER A 153 2.97 17.54 -4.51
C SER A 153 3.61 16.79 -5.69
N ILE A 154 4.67 16.01 -5.48
CA ILE A 154 5.30 15.20 -6.53
C ILE A 154 4.27 14.22 -7.14
N THR A 155 3.49 13.56 -6.30
CA THR A 155 2.45 12.62 -6.73
C THR A 155 1.33 13.34 -7.47
N ALA A 156 0.87 14.49 -6.98
CA ALA A 156 -0.15 15.30 -7.61
C ALA A 156 0.28 15.82 -9.00
N HIS A 157 1.55 16.20 -9.16
CA HIS A 157 2.15 16.55 -10.44
C HIS A 157 2.49 15.34 -11.32
N GLU A 158 2.25 14.12 -10.84
CA GLU A 158 2.50 12.87 -11.56
C GLU A 158 3.98 12.67 -11.97
N LYS A 159 4.92 13.27 -11.22
CA LYS A 159 6.36 13.14 -11.45
C LYS A 159 6.90 11.86 -10.77
N MET A 160 6.36 10.70 -11.17
CA MET A 160 6.70 9.42 -10.53
C MET A 160 8.16 9.01 -10.72
N SER A 161 8.85 9.54 -11.75
CA SER A 161 10.30 9.35 -11.92
C SER A 161 11.09 9.97 -10.78
N ALA A 162 10.77 11.21 -10.39
CA ALA A 162 11.42 11.87 -9.24
C ALA A 162 11.15 11.09 -7.94
N TYR A 163 9.90 10.69 -7.72
CA TYR A 163 9.53 9.86 -6.57
C TYR A 163 10.29 8.53 -6.54
N ALA A 164 10.48 7.88 -7.71
CA ALA A 164 11.22 6.64 -7.82
C ALA A 164 12.72 6.83 -7.55
N TYR A 165 13.36 7.84 -8.13
CA TYR A 165 14.79 8.11 -7.93
C TYR A 165 15.12 8.48 -6.49
N ILE A 166 14.30 9.32 -5.84
CA ILE A 166 14.49 9.67 -4.42
C ILE A 166 14.29 8.42 -3.54
N GLY A 167 13.32 7.55 -3.87
CA GLY A 167 13.16 6.29 -3.16
C GLY A 167 14.33 5.33 -3.34
N ILE A 168 14.94 5.25 -4.53
CA ILE A 168 16.16 4.45 -4.77
C ILE A 168 17.34 5.05 -3.99
N LEU A 169 17.48 6.38 -3.96
CA LEU A 169 18.49 7.05 -3.15
C LEU A 169 18.36 6.67 -1.66
N ASP A 170 17.13 6.68 -1.10
CA ASP A 170 16.89 6.21 0.28
C ASP A 170 17.39 4.77 0.49
N GLY A 171 17.07 3.86 -0.45
CA GLY A 171 17.55 2.48 -0.39
C GLY A 171 19.07 2.35 -0.42
N VAL A 172 19.72 3.06 -1.34
CA VAL A 172 21.19 3.06 -1.46
C VAL A 172 21.86 3.62 -0.21
N LEU A 173 21.33 4.72 0.36
CA LEU A 173 21.86 5.31 1.60
C LEU A 173 21.71 4.35 2.79
N ARG A 174 20.58 3.64 2.91
CA ARG A 174 20.39 2.61 3.93
C ARG A 174 21.39 1.45 3.79
N LEU A 175 21.65 1.05 2.55
CA LEU A 175 22.68 0.04 2.26
C LEU A 175 24.05 0.54 2.66
N ALA A 176 24.41 1.79 2.34
CA ALA A 176 25.66 2.39 2.75
C ALA A 176 25.81 2.43 4.29
N VAL A 177 24.74 2.79 5.02
CA VAL A 177 24.72 2.74 6.50
C VAL A 177 25.01 1.33 7.00
N ALA A 178 24.42 0.28 6.38
CA ALA A 178 24.66 -1.09 6.77
C ALA A 178 26.17 -1.48 6.68
N PHE A 179 26.87 -1.00 5.64
CA PHE A 179 28.30 -1.23 5.50
C PHE A 179 29.13 -0.41 6.48
N VAL A 180 28.80 0.87 6.69
CA VAL A 180 29.51 1.75 7.61
C VAL A 180 29.48 1.21 9.04
N ILE A 181 28.35 0.67 9.46
CA ILE A 181 28.18 0.16 10.83
C ILE A 181 29.02 -1.09 11.11
N MET A 182 29.30 -1.90 10.09
CA MET A 182 30.16 -3.08 10.24
C MET A 182 31.59 -2.72 10.67
N HIS A 183 32.07 -1.52 10.29
CA HIS A 183 33.43 -1.03 10.55
C HIS A 183 33.50 -0.06 11.72
N SER A 184 32.39 0.19 12.42
CA SER A 184 32.32 1.11 13.54
C SER A 184 32.92 0.49 14.81
N SER A 185 33.74 1.27 15.50
CA SER A 185 34.27 0.97 16.84
C SER A 185 33.43 1.54 17.99
N THR A 186 32.43 2.37 17.68
CA THR A 186 31.49 2.96 18.65
C THR A 186 30.33 2.04 18.94
N ASP A 187 29.49 2.42 19.91
CA ASP A 187 28.22 1.69 20.15
C ASP A 187 27.38 1.62 18.85
N ARG A 188 27.36 0.43 18.26
CA ARG A 188 26.76 0.20 16.94
C ARG A 188 25.27 0.50 16.91
N LEU A 189 24.55 0.25 18.03
CA LEU A 189 23.13 0.49 18.12
C LEU A 189 22.79 1.98 18.03
N VAL A 190 23.46 2.80 18.84
CA VAL A 190 23.30 4.26 18.85
C VAL A 190 23.74 4.87 17.53
N PHE A 191 24.90 4.44 17.02
CA PHE A 191 25.43 4.92 15.76
C PHE A 191 24.51 4.59 14.57
N TYR A 192 23.94 3.38 14.55
CA TYR A 192 22.95 2.98 13.55
C TYR A 192 21.71 3.89 13.58
N ALA A 193 21.14 4.14 14.75
CA ALA A 193 19.97 5.00 14.89
C ALA A 193 20.27 6.44 14.42
N ALA A 194 21.44 6.98 14.74
CA ALA A 194 21.89 8.31 14.31
C ALA A 194 22.06 8.38 12.79
N LEU A 195 22.73 7.39 12.18
CA LEU A 195 22.91 7.34 10.73
C LEU A 195 21.57 7.19 9.98
N MET A 196 20.64 6.38 10.51
CA MET A 196 19.29 6.26 9.93
C MET A 196 18.52 7.57 9.98
N ALA A 197 18.61 8.33 11.07
CA ALA A 197 18.06 9.68 11.14
C ALA A 197 18.73 10.63 10.12
N GLY A 198 20.04 10.49 9.91
CA GLY A 198 20.79 11.20 8.88
C GLY A 198 20.31 10.88 7.47
N VAL A 199 20.06 9.60 7.14
CA VAL A 199 19.48 9.17 5.85
C VAL A 199 18.14 9.84 5.62
N VAL A 200 17.24 9.77 6.60
CA VAL A 200 15.91 10.39 6.50
C VAL A 200 16.01 11.91 6.29
N MET A 201 16.97 12.57 6.94
CA MET A 201 17.23 14.00 6.74
C MET A 201 17.69 14.30 5.32
N VAL A 202 18.64 13.54 4.77
CA VAL A 202 19.12 13.70 3.39
C VAL A 202 17.98 13.52 2.38
N VAL A 203 17.18 12.47 2.56
CA VAL A 203 16.02 12.20 1.69
C VAL A 203 15.01 13.37 1.75
N ARG A 204 14.72 13.88 2.95
CA ARG A 204 13.87 15.05 3.12
C ARG A 204 14.41 16.30 2.42
N LEU A 205 15.71 16.56 2.59
CA LEU A 205 16.34 17.68 1.91
C LEU A 205 16.23 17.55 0.39
N THR A 206 16.44 16.35 -0.15
CA THR A 206 16.26 16.05 -1.57
C THR A 206 14.83 16.33 -2.04
N TYR A 207 13.80 15.87 -1.30
CA TYR A 207 12.41 16.20 -1.58
C TYR A 207 12.18 17.73 -1.56
N THR A 208 12.71 18.41 -0.56
CA THR A 208 12.51 19.86 -0.40
C THR A 208 13.17 20.64 -1.53
N ILE A 209 14.42 20.30 -1.89
CA ILE A 209 15.15 20.95 -2.99
C ILE A 209 14.41 20.71 -4.32
N TYR A 210 14.05 19.46 -4.59
CA TYR A 210 13.31 19.11 -5.82
C TYR A 210 12.00 19.87 -5.93
N CYS A 211 11.17 19.86 -4.88
CA CYS A 211 9.87 20.53 -4.89
C CYS A 211 9.99 22.05 -5.04
N ARG A 212 10.92 22.69 -4.32
CA ARG A 212 11.13 24.14 -4.41
C ARG A 212 11.64 24.60 -5.78
N SER A 213 12.39 23.76 -6.48
CA SER A 213 12.91 24.07 -7.80
C SER A 213 11.94 23.82 -8.95
N HIS A 214 10.93 22.95 -8.77
CA HIS A 214 10.02 22.55 -9.82
C HIS A 214 8.56 22.99 -9.62
N PHE A 215 8.17 23.33 -8.39
CA PHE A 215 6.78 23.65 -8.03
C PHE A 215 6.73 24.95 -7.23
N GLU A 216 6.09 25.98 -7.79
CA GLU A 216 5.99 27.30 -7.16
C GLU A 216 5.19 27.28 -5.86
N GLU A 217 4.19 26.42 -5.77
CA GLU A 217 3.34 26.26 -4.59
C GLU A 217 4.08 25.66 -3.39
N CYS A 218 5.21 24.99 -3.58
CA CYS A 218 5.99 24.36 -2.50
C CYS A 218 6.84 25.34 -1.67
N ARG A 219 6.59 26.62 -1.81
CA ARG A 219 7.16 27.67 -0.94
C ARG A 219 6.20 27.91 0.22
N TYR A 220 6.59 27.49 1.43
CA TYR A 220 5.78 27.73 2.63
C TYR A 220 5.57 29.22 2.88
N ARG A 221 4.30 29.61 2.96
CA ARG A 221 3.88 30.93 3.40
C ARG A 221 2.94 30.73 4.58
N PRO A 222 3.20 31.31 5.76
CA PRO A 222 2.31 31.14 6.90
C PRO A 222 0.94 31.74 6.59
N VAL A 223 -0.01 30.88 6.26
CA VAL A 223 -1.41 31.24 6.01
C VAL A 223 -2.26 30.53 7.05
N PHE A 224 -3.03 31.28 7.80
CA PHE A 224 -3.94 30.71 8.79
C PHE A 224 -5.39 30.84 8.31
N ASP A 225 -5.81 29.88 7.47
CA ASP A 225 -7.21 29.77 7.06
C ASP A 225 -7.93 28.74 7.93
N LYS A 226 -8.69 29.24 8.91
CA LYS A 226 -9.43 28.41 9.86
C LYS A 226 -10.44 27.47 9.17
N ALA A 227 -11.06 27.90 8.06
CA ALA A 227 -12.03 27.10 7.33
C ALA A 227 -11.35 25.92 6.64
N LEU A 228 -10.25 26.17 5.93
CA LEU A 228 -9.47 25.13 5.24
C LEU A 228 -8.83 24.16 6.24
N ILE A 229 -8.25 24.66 7.33
CA ILE A 229 -7.70 23.81 8.41
C ILE A 229 -8.78 22.88 8.93
N ARG A 230 -9.98 23.41 9.26
CA ARG A 230 -11.09 22.61 9.77
C ARG A 230 -11.55 21.55 8.76
N GLU A 231 -11.63 21.90 7.48
CA GLU A 231 -12.01 20.97 6.41
C GLU A 231 -10.98 19.83 6.28
N MET A 232 -9.69 20.17 6.23
CA MET A 232 -8.61 19.18 6.12
C MET A 232 -8.52 18.27 7.35
N PHE A 233 -8.65 18.81 8.56
CA PHE A 233 -8.69 18.02 9.80
C PHE A 233 -9.92 17.11 9.87
N SER A 234 -11.09 17.62 9.51
CA SER A 234 -12.32 16.82 9.48
C SER A 234 -12.19 15.65 8.48
N PHE A 235 -11.68 15.93 7.28
CA PHE A 235 -11.42 14.89 6.29
C PHE A 235 -10.40 13.86 6.79
N ALA A 236 -9.27 14.31 7.34
CA ALA A 236 -8.24 13.42 7.88
C ALA A 236 -8.78 12.57 9.04
N GLY A 237 -9.59 13.15 9.92
CA GLY A 237 -10.23 12.43 11.03
C GLY A 237 -11.19 11.33 10.56
N TRP A 238 -12.04 11.61 9.58
CA TRP A 238 -12.90 10.59 9.00
C TRP A 238 -12.10 9.53 8.23
N ASN A 239 -11.06 9.95 7.50
CA ASN A 239 -10.17 9.01 6.81
C ASN A 239 -9.41 8.10 7.81
N PHE A 240 -9.02 8.66 8.97
CA PHE A 240 -8.42 7.88 10.05
C PHE A 240 -9.35 6.77 10.54
N VAL A 241 -10.66 7.04 10.69
CA VAL A 241 -11.64 6.00 11.07
C VAL A 241 -11.60 4.82 10.08
N GLY A 242 -11.57 5.09 8.77
CA GLY A 242 -11.49 4.02 7.77
C GLY A 242 -10.17 3.25 7.79
N VAL A 243 -9.04 3.97 7.92
CA VAL A 243 -7.72 3.33 8.02
C VAL A 243 -7.61 2.50 9.30
N ALA A 244 -8.05 3.05 10.43
CA ALA A 244 -8.06 2.35 11.70
C ALA A 244 -8.94 1.09 11.68
N SER A 245 -10.10 1.15 11.03
CA SER A 245 -10.98 -0.03 10.86
C SER A 245 -10.27 -1.16 10.09
N GLY A 246 -9.51 -0.81 9.03
CA GLY A 246 -8.70 -1.78 8.30
C GLY A 246 -7.59 -2.40 9.17
N VAL A 247 -6.85 -1.56 9.90
CA VAL A 247 -5.77 -2.00 10.80
C VAL A 247 -6.33 -2.88 11.93
N LEU A 248 -7.45 -2.49 12.54
CA LEU A 248 -8.11 -3.28 13.59
C LEU A 248 -8.60 -4.63 13.04
N ARG A 249 -9.17 -4.68 11.84
CA ARG A 249 -9.55 -5.93 11.18
C ARG A 249 -8.35 -6.86 11.05
N ASP A 250 -7.22 -6.37 10.55
CA ASP A 250 -6.05 -7.18 10.24
C ASP A 250 -5.33 -7.65 11.50
N HIS A 251 -5.03 -6.73 12.43
CA HIS A 251 -4.39 -7.07 13.71
C HIS A 251 -5.34 -7.80 14.67
N GLY A 252 -6.61 -7.42 14.72
CA GLY A 252 -7.63 -8.13 15.49
C GLY A 252 -7.82 -9.57 15.01
N GLY A 253 -7.77 -9.79 13.68
CA GLY A 253 -7.74 -11.14 13.12
C GLY A 253 -6.54 -11.96 13.59
N ASN A 254 -5.33 -11.36 13.70
CA ASN A 254 -4.16 -12.04 14.28
C ASN A 254 -4.37 -12.41 15.75
N ILE A 255 -4.96 -11.49 16.53
CA ILE A 255 -5.28 -11.76 17.96
C ILE A 255 -6.27 -12.91 18.09
N LEU A 256 -7.34 -12.92 17.28
CA LEU A 256 -8.34 -13.99 17.31
C LEU A 256 -7.72 -15.35 16.94
N VAL A 257 -6.93 -15.40 15.86
CA VAL A 257 -6.25 -16.65 15.47
C VAL A 257 -5.31 -17.13 16.58
N ASN A 258 -4.57 -16.24 17.23
CA ASN A 258 -3.69 -16.61 18.34
C ASN A 258 -4.49 -17.14 19.55
N LEU A 259 -5.59 -16.48 19.89
CA LEU A 259 -6.43 -16.82 21.05
C LEU A 259 -7.07 -18.20 20.91
N PHE A 260 -7.55 -18.57 19.72
CA PHE A 260 -8.28 -19.82 19.49
C PHE A 260 -7.42 -20.97 18.99
N SER A 261 -6.32 -20.68 18.26
CA SER A 261 -5.53 -21.69 17.56
C SER A 261 -4.05 -21.67 17.95
N GLY A 262 -3.64 -20.71 18.77
CA GLY A 262 -2.29 -20.62 19.31
C GLY A 262 -1.25 -19.96 18.41
N PRO A 263 0.00 -19.83 18.91
CA PRO A 263 1.07 -19.09 18.24
C PRO A 263 1.54 -19.71 16.91
N ALA A 264 1.53 -21.03 16.79
CA ALA A 264 1.98 -21.73 15.58
C ALA A 264 1.11 -21.40 14.37
N VAL A 265 -0.23 -21.41 14.53
CA VAL A 265 -1.17 -21.05 13.46
C VAL A 265 -1.09 -19.55 13.13
N ASN A 266 -0.85 -18.72 14.15
CA ASN A 266 -0.62 -17.29 13.92
C ASN A 266 0.67 -17.02 13.14
N ALA A 267 1.74 -17.82 13.36
CA ALA A 267 2.96 -17.77 12.55
C ALA A 267 2.69 -18.15 11.08
N ALA A 268 1.89 -19.20 10.85
CA ALA A 268 1.44 -19.59 9.49
C ALA A 268 0.72 -18.44 8.77
N ARG A 269 -0.19 -17.75 9.49
CA ARG A 269 -0.85 -16.55 8.96
C ARG A 269 0.15 -15.41 8.68
N GLY A 270 1.17 -15.24 9.53
CA GLY A 270 2.24 -14.24 9.33
C GLY A 270 3.00 -14.45 8.02
N VAL A 271 3.37 -15.70 7.72
CA VAL A 271 3.98 -16.09 6.43
C VAL A 271 3.06 -15.73 5.27
N ALA A 272 1.79 -16.03 5.37
CA ALA A 272 0.80 -15.73 4.34
C ALA A 272 0.64 -14.21 4.11
N ILE A 273 0.63 -13.41 5.16
CA ILE A 273 0.57 -11.93 5.07
C ILE A 273 1.82 -11.40 4.36
N GLN A 274 3.00 -11.93 4.63
CA GLN A 274 4.24 -11.48 3.99
C GLN A 274 4.23 -11.74 2.48
N LEU A 275 3.83 -12.95 2.06
CA LEU A 275 3.71 -13.29 0.64
C LEU A 275 2.65 -12.42 -0.07
N ASN A 276 1.48 -12.28 0.55
CA ASN A 276 0.40 -11.44 0.03
C ASN A 276 0.84 -9.97 -0.13
N GLY A 277 1.58 -9.43 0.84
CA GLY A 277 2.10 -8.06 0.81
C GLY A 277 3.03 -7.81 -0.39
N ALA A 278 3.90 -8.77 -0.71
CA ALA A 278 4.78 -8.69 -1.87
C ALA A 278 3.99 -8.60 -3.19
N ILE A 279 2.95 -9.41 -3.33
CA ILE A 279 2.10 -9.44 -4.53
C ILE A 279 1.21 -8.19 -4.61
N GLN A 280 0.62 -7.75 -3.50
CA GLN A 280 -0.19 -6.52 -3.45
C GLN A 280 0.62 -5.27 -3.79
N GLY A 281 1.93 -5.26 -3.56
CA GLY A 281 2.82 -4.16 -3.92
C GLY A 281 2.69 -3.73 -5.40
N PHE A 282 2.40 -4.67 -6.29
CA PHE A 282 2.19 -4.37 -7.72
C PHE A 282 0.95 -3.51 -7.94
N VAL A 283 -0.18 -3.86 -7.32
CA VAL A 283 -1.42 -3.07 -7.43
C VAL A 283 -1.27 -1.71 -6.77
N THR A 284 -0.61 -1.64 -5.61
CA THR A 284 -0.38 -0.40 -4.88
C THR A 284 0.43 0.59 -5.73
N ASN A 285 1.50 0.15 -6.39
CA ASN A 285 2.30 0.99 -7.27
C ASN A 285 1.50 1.43 -8.51
N PHE A 286 0.72 0.54 -9.13
CA PHE A 286 -0.18 0.89 -10.22
C PHE A 286 -1.18 1.97 -9.79
N MET A 287 -1.85 1.79 -8.66
CA MET A 287 -2.82 2.75 -8.13
C MET A 287 -2.19 4.09 -7.76
N THR A 288 -0.95 4.10 -7.26
CA THR A 288 -0.21 5.35 -6.99
C THR A 288 -0.07 6.21 -8.26
N ALA A 289 0.10 5.57 -9.42
CA ALA A 289 0.15 6.30 -10.71
C ALA A 289 -1.23 6.74 -11.21
N VAL A 290 -2.30 6.02 -10.87
CA VAL A 290 -3.67 6.28 -11.34
C VAL A 290 -4.43 7.27 -10.46
N ASN A 291 -4.24 7.21 -9.14
CA ASN A 291 -5.02 7.98 -8.16
C ASN A 291 -5.08 9.51 -8.46
N PRO A 292 -3.97 10.18 -8.84
CA PRO A 292 -4.02 11.61 -9.15
C PRO A 292 -4.95 11.92 -10.34
N GLN A 293 -4.99 11.05 -11.35
CA GLN A 293 -5.84 11.24 -12.51
C GLN A 293 -7.33 11.13 -12.15
N ILE A 294 -7.71 10.16 -11.30
CA ILE A 294 -9.08 10.01 -10.82
C ILE A 294 -9.51 11.28 -10.06
N THR A 295 -8.66 11.76 -9.14
CA THR A 295 -8.97 12.94 -8.32
C THR A 295 -9.07 14.22 -9.16
N LYS A 296 -8.12 14.42 -10.11
CA LYS A 296 -8.15 15.59 -11.03
C LYS A 296 -9.36 15.58 -11.93
N SER A 297 -9.70 14.42 -12.52
CA SER A 297 -10.86 14.31 -13.41
C SER A 297 -12.17 14.56 -12.65
N TYR A 298 -12.24 14.13 -11.40
CA TYR A 298 -13.39 14.46 -10.54
C TYR A 298 -13.49 15.97 -10.27
N ALA A 299 -12.37 16.61 -9.93
CA ALA A 299 -12.31 18.05 -9.66
C ALA A 299 -12.62 18.90 -10.88
N ALA A 300 -12.19 18.47 -12.07
CA ALA A 300 -12.46 19.12 -13.35
C ALA A 300 -13.90 18.91 -13.85
N GLY A 301 -14.70 18.05 -13.19
CA GLY A 301 -16.07 17.73 -13.61
C GLY A 301 -16.17 16.85 -14.86
N ASP A 302 -15.07 16.27 -15.34
CA ASP A 302 -15.01 15.38 -16.50
C ASP A 302 -15.51 13.98 -16.13
N LYS A 303 -16.82 13.85 -16.02
CA LYS A 303 -17.49 12.62 -15.57
C LYS A 303 -17.31 11.45 -16.54
N GLU A 304 -17.29 11.72 -17.83
CA GLU A 304 -17.17 10.67 -18.86
C GLU A 304 -15.80 9.98 -18.75
N TYR A 305 -14.74 10.76 -18.76
CA TYR A 305 -13.38 10.25 -18.60
C TYR A 305 -13.18 9.62 -17.21
N LEU A 306 -13.68 10.23 -16.14
CA LEU A 306 -13.61 9.73 -14.77
C LEU A 306 -14.21 8.32 -14.66
N PHE A 307 -15.43 8.13 -15.14
CA PHE A 307 -16.10 6.82 -15.05
C PHE A 307 -15.44 5.76 -15.91
N ALA A 308 -14.96 6.15 -17.10
CA ALA A 308 -14.17 5.25 -17.95
C ALA A 308 -12.85 4.86 -17.28
N LEU A 309 -12.15 5.82 -16.67
CA LEU A 309 -10.90 5.60 -15.95
C LEU A 309 -11.10 4.67 -14.74
N VAL A 310 -12.13 4.91 -13.92
CA VAL A 310 -12.45 4.07 -12.75
C VAL A 310 -12.75 2.64 -13.18
N ARG A 311 -13.60 2.42 -14.21
CA ARG A 311 -13.87 1.07 -14.72
C ARG A 311 -12.62 0.38 -15.25
N LYS A 312 -11.82 1.08 -16.07
CA LYS A 312 -10.58 0.54 -16.62
C LYS A 312 -9.56 0.21 -15.54
N SER A 313 -9.37 1.10 -14.57
CA SER A 313 -8.41 0.90 -13.48
C SER A 313 -8.82 -0.24 -12.56
N SER A 314 -10.13 -0.41 -12.26
CA SER A 314 -10.63 -1.54 -11.47
C SER A 314 -10.35 -2.88 -12.16
N LYS A 315 -10.61 -2.99 -13.47
CA LYS A 315 -10.23 -4.18 -14.25
C LYS A 315 -8.72 -4.42 -14.23
N MET A 316 -7.94 -3.39 -14.51
CA MET A 316 -6.47 -3.51 -14.60
C MET A 316 -5.83 -3.86 -13.26
N SER A 317 -6.30 -3.30 -12.14
CA SER A 317 -5.85 -3.68 -10.79
C SER A 317 -6.07 -5.17 -10.53
N PHE A 318 -7.25 -5.68 -10.89
CA PHE A 318 -7.56 -7.10 -10.78
C PHE A 318 -6.68 -7.95 -11.70
N TYR A 319 -6.54 -7.58 -12.98
CA TYR A 319 -5.76 -8.36 -13.95
C TYR A 319 -4.29 -8.45 -13.59
N LEU A 320 -3.69 -7.35 -13.14
CA LEU A 320 -2.29 -7.33 -12.70
C LEU A 320 -2.07 -8.28 -11.52
N LEU A 321 -2.97 -8.23 -10.54
CA LEU A 321 -2.87 -9.11 -9.38
C LEU A 321 -3.17 -10.57 -9.75
N PHE A 322 -4.16 -10.80 -10.61
CA PHE A 322 -4.61 -12.13 -11.00
C PHE A 322 -3.55 -12.92 -11.76
N VAL A 323 -2.84 -12.26 -12.70
CA VAL A 323 -1.73 -12.89 -13.45
C VAL A 323 -0.60 -13.35 -12.51
N LEU A 324 -0.35 -12.61 -11.43
CA LEU A 324 0.66 -12.97 -10.43
C LEU A 324 0.13 -13.99 -9.41
N ALA A 325 -1.11 -13.84 -8.98
CA ALA A 325 -1.72 -14.68 -7.96
C ALA A 325 -2.05 -16.10 -8.47
N LEU A 326 -2.50 -16.23 -9.70
CA LEU A 326 -2.96 -17.53 -10.23
C LEU A 326 -1.87 -18.60 -10.19
N PRO A 327 -0.62 -18.37 -10.67
CA PRO A 327 0.47 -19.32 -10.54
C PRO A 327 0.77 -19.70 -9.09
N VAL A 328 0.68 -18.72 -8.17
CA VAL A 328 0.92 -18.95 -6.73
C VAL A 328 -0.17 -19.81 -6.13
N LEU A 329 -1.44 -19.55 -6.46
CA LEU A 329 -2.59 -20.32 -5.97
C LEU A 329 -2.48 -21.82 -6.32
N PHE A 330 -1.99 -22.16 -7.52
CA PHE A 330 -1.84 -23.55 -7.97
C PHE A 330 -0.55 -24.22 -7.49
N ASN A 331 0.41 -23.46 -6.98
CA ASN A 331 1.72 -23.98 -6.57
C ASN A 331 2.13 -23.52 -5.17
N THR A 332 1.17 -23.20 -4.31
CA THR A 332 1.42 -22.61 -2.98
C THR A 332 2.36 -23.49 -2.16
N ASP A 333 2.09 -24.79 -2.05
CA ASP A 333 2.91 -25.73 -1.26
C ASP A 333 4.35 -25.77 -1.77
N TYR A 334 4.53 -25.81 -3.07
CA TYR A 334 5.87 -25.85 -3.67
C TYR A 334 6.65 -24.55 -3.40
N ILE A 335 6.00 -23.40 -3.56
CA ILE A 335 6.60 -22.08 -3.30
C ILE A 335 6.96 -21.93 -1.81
N LEU A 336 6.07 -22.35 -0.91
CA LEU A 336 6.35 -22.34 0.52
C LEU A 336 7.48 -23.29 0.88
N GLY A 337 7.54 -24.49 0.27
CA GLY A 337 8.62 -25.45 0.47
C GLY A 337 10.00 -25.00 -0.06
N LEU A 338 10.03 -24.15 -1.11
CA LEU A 338 11.27 -23.50 -1.55
C LEU A 338 11.75 -22.39 -0.60
N TRP A 339 10.82 -21.74 0.06
CA TRP A 339 11.12 -20.58 0.92
C TRP A 339 11.37 -20.99 2.38
N LEU A 340 10.60 -21.96 2.87
CA LEU A 340 10.62 -22.41 4.28
C LEU A 340 11.23 -23.82 4.35
N LYS A 341 11.95 -24.11 5.43
CA LYS A 341 12.45 -25.48 5.71
C LYS A 341 11.29 -26.44 5.99
N GLU A 342 10.32 -25.99 6.75
CA GLU A 342 9.08 -26.70 7.08
C GLU A 342 7.90 -25.77 6.83
N ILE A 343 6.86 -26.28 6.17
CA ILE A 343 5.64 -25.52 5.88
C ILE A 343 4.75 -25.62 7.12
N PRO A 344 4.44 -24.50 7.80
CA PRO A 344 3.53 -24.51 8.92
C PRO A 344 2.14 -25.03 8.51
N GLU A 345 1.51 -25.80 9.37
CA GLU A 345 0.12 -26.20 9.17
C GLU A 345 -0.77 -24.96 8.96
N HIS A 346 -1.78 -25.05 8.13
CA HIS A 346 -2.64 -23.95 7.70
C HIS A 346 -2.00 -22.86 6.80
N ALA A 347 -0.67 -22.81 6.62
CA ALA A 347 -0.02 -21.73 5.87
C ALA A 347 -0.49 -21.68 4.41
N THR A 348 -0.62 -22.83 3.75
CA THR A 348 -1.08 -22.93 2.35
C THR A 348 -2.46 -22.33 2.16
N LEU A 349 -3.42 -22.71 3.01
CA LEU A 349 -4.79 -22.22 2.90
C LEU A 349 -4.91 -20.73 3.26
N PHE A 350 -4.14 -20.26 4.26
CA PHE A 350 -4.05 -18.83 4.55
C PHE A 350 -3.50 -18.03 3.36
N VAL A 351 -2.44 -18.51 2.68
CA VAL A 351 -1.90 -17.85 1.48
C VAL A 351 -2.96 -17.76 0.39
N GLN A 352 -3.61 -18.87 0.08
CA GLN A 352 -4.63 -18.93 -0.97
C GLN A 352 -5.80 -17.98 -0.67
N LEU A 353 -6.33 -18.00 0.54
CA LEU A 353 -7.44 -17.14 0.95
C LEU A 353 -7.06 -15.66 0.99
N LEU A 354 -5.86 -15.32 1.48
CA LEU A 354 -5.38 -13.94 1.46
C LEU A 354 -5.17 -13.42 0.05
N LEU A 355 -4.73 -14.23 -0.90
CA LEU A 355 -4.64 -13.85 -2.31
C LEU A 355 -6.04 -13.62 -2.93
N VAL A 356 -7.03 -14.46 -2.61
CA VAL A 356 -8.42 -14.24 -3.02
C VAL A 356 -8.99 -12.96 -2.41
N PHE A 357 -8.70 -12.70 -1.13
CA PHE A 357 -9.06 -11.44 -0.47
C PHE A 357 -8.43 -10.22 -1.17
N ALA A 358 -7.14 -10.30 -1.50
CA ALA A 358 -6.42 -9.24 -2.21
C ALA A 358 -7.01 -8.99 -3.61
N LEU A 359 -7.36 -10.03 -4.36
CA LEU A 359 -8.05 -9.92 -5.64
C LEU A 359 -9.40 -9.21 -5.50
N SER A 360 -10.17 -9.54 -4.45
CA SER A 360 -11.43 -8.85 -4.13
C SER A 360 -11.22 -7.36 -3.85
N GLU A 361 -10.27 -7.01 -2.98
CA GLU A 361 -9.98 -5.61 -2.63
C GLU A 361 -9.38 -4.81 -3.80
N SER A 362 -8.64 -5.43 -4.71
CA SER A 362 -7.98 -4.74 -5.83
C SER A 362 -8.97 -3.99 -6.73
N VAL A 363 -10.17 -4.52 -6.90
CA VAL A 363 -11.27 -3.91 -7.68
C VAL A 363 -11.81 -2.65 -7.02
N SER A 364 -11.78 -2.62 -5.69
CA SER A 364 -12.30 -1.53 -4.88
C SER A 364 -11.39 -0.30 -4.85
N ASN A 365 -10.09 -0.43 -5.11
CA ASN A 365 -9.12 0.66 -4.97
C ASN A 365 -9.48 1.93 -5.77
N PRO A 366 -9.85 1.87 -7.06
CA PRO A 366 -10.28 3.07 -7.80
C PRO A 366 -11.58 3.67 -7.28
N LEU A 367 -12.50 2.85 -6.77
CA LEU A 367 -13.74 3.32 -6.14
C LEU A 367 -13.45 4.07 -4.84
N ILE A 368 -12.51 3.57 -4.03
CA ILE A 368 -12.05 4.25 -2.80
C ILE A 368 -11.47 5.61 -3.17
N THR A 369 -10.59 5.67 -4.16
CA THR A 369 -9.99 6.94 -4.61
C THR A 369 -11.04 7.92 -5.11
N MET A 370 -12.02 7.45 -5.90
CA MET A 370 -13.12 8.28 -6.37
C MET A 370 -13.99 8.76 -5.19
N MET A 371 -14.24 7.91 -4.19
CA MET A 371 -14.98 8.30 -2.99
C MET A 371 -14.23 9.39 -2.21
N LEU A 372 -12.93 9.21 -2.00
CA LEU A 372 -12.09 10.23 -1.34
C LEU A 372 -12.08 11.54 -2.11
N ALA A 373 -12.07 11.49 -3.46
CA ALA A 373 -12.10 12.68 -4.31
C ALA A 373 -13.35 13.52 -4.08
N THR A 374 -14.50 12.91 -3.75
CA THR A 374 -15.75 13.65 -3.47
C THR A 374 -15.65 14.57 -2.26
N GLY A 375 -14.75 14.31 -1.31
CA GLY A 375 -14.66 15.02 -0.04
C GLY A 375 -15.75 14.66 0.99
N LYS A 376 -16.86 14.06 0.57
CA LYS A 376 -17.98 13.68 1.43
C LYS A 376 -17.79 12.24 1.95
N ILE A 377 -16.82 12.05 2.85
CA ILE A 377 -16.38 10.71 3.25
C ILE A 377 -16.92 10.24 4.60
N ARG A 378 -17.59 11.10 5.37
CA ARG A 378 -18.09 10.74 6.71
C ARG A 378 -18.95 9.48 6.70
N ASP A 379 -20.05 9.52 5.96
CA ASP A 379 -21.02 8.42 5.93
C ASP A 379 -20.43 7.15 5.28
N TYR A 380 -19.51 7.35 4.33
CA TYR A 380 -18.73 6.29 3.73
C TYR A 380 -17.83 5.57 4.74
N GLN A 381 -17.06 6.34 5.53
CA GLN A 381 -16.15 5.76 6.52
C GLN A 381 -16.92 5.09 7.68
N LEU A 382 -18.04 5.66 8.10
CA LEU A 382 -18.90 5.04 9.12
C LEU A 382 -19.51 3.71 8.62
N LEU A 383 -20.05 3.70 7.41
CA LEU A 383 -20.70 2.50 6.87
C LEU A 383 -19.69 1.42 6.49
N VAL A 384 -18.70 1.76 5.66
CA VAL A 384 -17.72 0.77 5.18
C VAL A 384 -16.71 0.41 6.28
N GLY A 385 -16.26 1.37 7.08
CA GLY A 385 -15.41 1.10 8.25
C GLY A 385 -16.13 0.24 9.28
N GLY A 386 -17.41 0.53 9.56
CA GLY A 386 -18.25 -0.28 10.44
C GLY A 386 -18.43 -1.71 9.93
N LEU A 387 -18.70 -1.90 8.62
CA LEU A 387 -18.77 -3.23 8.01
C LEU A 387 -17.43 -3.97 8.14
N GLN A 388 -16.29 -3.32 7.93
CA GLN A 388 -14.99 -3.95 8.11
C GLN A 388 -14.73 -4.41 9.56
N LEU A 389 -15.19 -3.63 10.54
CA LEU A 389 -15.07 -4.00 11.96
C LEU A 389 -15.94 -5.20 12.34
N LEU A 390 -17.06 -5.45 11.62
CA LEU A 390 -17.88 -6.65 11.83
C LEU A 390 -17.12 -7.95 11.56
N ASN A 391 -15.98 -7.89 10.86
CA ASN A 391 -15.13 -9.07 10.71
C ASN A 391 -14.72 -9.69 12.05
N LEU A 392 -14.44 -8.87 13.05
CA LEU A 392 -13.99 -9.35 14.36
C LEU A 392 -15.08 -10.13 15.12
N PRO A 393 -16.27 -9.58 15.37
CA PRO A 393 -17.30 -10.32 16.09
C PRO A 393 -17.84 -11.53 15.31
N ILE A 394 -17.93 -11.45 13.97
CA ILE A 394 -18.36 -12.58 13.15
C ILE A 394 -17.31 -13.69 13.18
N SER A 395 -16.04 -13.38 12.98
CA SER A 395 -14.95 -14.36 13.07
C SER A 395 -14.84 -14.98 14.47
N TYR A 396 -14.99 -14.17 15.53
CA TYR A 396 -15.02 -14.66 16.90
C TYR A 396 -16.13 -15.69 17.11
N LEU A 397 -17.34 -15.41 16.60
CA LEU A 397 -18.48 -16.32 16.71
C LEU A 397 -18.21 -17.66 16.02
N PHE A 398 -17.71 -17.64 14.78
CA PHE A 398 -17.37 -18.85 14.05
C PHE A 398 -16.27 -19.65 14.72
N LEU A 399 -15.20 -19.01 15.21
CA LEU A 399 -14.12 -19.67 15.94
C LEU A 399 -14.64 -20.31 17.24
N LYS A 400 -15.51 -19.63 17.97
CA LYS A 400 -16.15 -20.16 19.18
C LYS A 400 -17.04 -21.39 18.88
N LEU A 401 -17.61 -21.47 17.66
CA LEU A 401 -18.39 -22.62 17.20
C LEU A 401 -17.50 -23.77 16.66
N GLY A 402 -16.18 -23.66 16.78
CA GLY A 402 -15.23 -24.70 16.35
C GLY A 402 -14.84 -24.65 14.87
N ALA A 403 -15.07 -23.52 14.19
CA ALA A 403 -14.61 -23.37 12.81
C ALA A 403 -13.08 -23.26 12.71
N MET A 404 -12.54 -23.60 11.54
CA MET A 404 -11.11 -23.50 11.25
C MET A 404 -10.60 -22.05 11.34
N PRO A 405 -9.32 -21.82 11.72
CA PRO A 405 -8.77 -20.47 11.91
C PRO A 405 -8.83 -19.58 10.68
N GLU A 406 -8.83 -20.16 9.48
CA GLU A 406 -8.95 -19.47 8.19
C GLU A 406 -10.31 -18.79 8.00
N VAL A 407 -11.32 -19.11 8.79
CA VAL A 407 -12.64 -18.45 8.76
C VAL A 407 -12.51 -16.94 8.92
N THR A 408 -11.49 -16.46 9.63
CA THR A 408 -11.20 -15.03 9.79
C THR A 408 -10.97 -14.33 8.44
N VAL A 409 -10.33 -15.01 7.49
CA VAL A 409 -10.08 -14.51 6.14
C VAL A 409 -11.30 -14.73 5.24
N MET A 410 -12.01 -15.86 5.39
CA MET A 410 -13.25 -16.12 4.63
C MET A 410 -14.31 -15.06 4.92
N VAL A 411 -14.48 -14.70 6.21
CA VAL A 411 -15.39 -13.61 6.60
C VAL A 411 -14.93 -12.27 6.02
N ALA A 412 -13.60 -12.00 6.01
CA ALA A 412 -13.06 -10.79 5.40
C ALA A 412 -13.36 -10.72 3.90
N ILE A 413 -13.27 -11.83 3.15
CA ILE A 413 -13.65 -11.92 1.74
C ILE A 413 -15.13 -11.57 1.57
N GLY A 414 -16.02 -12.19 2.34
CA GLY A 414 -17.46 -11.89 2.29
C GLY A 414 -17.77 -10.43 2.55
N ILE A 415 -17.18 -9.85 3.60
CA ILE A 415 -17.35 -8.43 3.94
C ILE A 415 -16.77 -7.53 2.84
N SER A 416 -15.64 -7.88 2.24
CA SER A 416 -15.05 -7.08 1.15
C SER A 416 -15.99 -7.00 -0.06
N GLN A 417 -16.69 -8.08 -0.40
CA GLN A 417 -17.70 -8.08 -1.46
C GLN A 417 -18.90 -7.18 -1.12
N VAL A 418 -19.39 -7.25 0.11
CA VAL A 418 -20.45 -6.33 0.57
C VAL A 418 -19.98 -4.89 0.49
N CYS A 419 -18.78 -4.59 0.96
CA CYS A 419 -18.19 -3.26 0.87
C CYS A 419 -18.03 -2.78 -0.58
N LEU A 420 -17.69 -3.64 -1.53
CA LEU A 420 -17.60 -3.30 -2.96
C LEU A 420 -18.95 -2.77 -3.46
N PHE A 421 -20.03 -3.53 -3.25
CA PHE A 421 -21.36 -3.11 -3.69
C PHE A 421 -21.82 -1.84 -2.98
N VAL A 422 -21.59 -1.72 -1.68
CA VAL A 422 -21.89 -0.49 -0.91
C VAL A 422 -21.16 0.71 -1.53
N ARG A 423 -19.87 0.59 -1.86
CA ARG A 423 -19.09 1.66 -2.53
C ARG A 423 -19.71 2.04 -3.87
N VAL A 424 -20.08 1.09 -4.69
CA VAL A 424 -20.71 1.33 -6.00
C VAL A 424 -22.04 2.08 -5.85
N PHE A 425 -22.91 1.67 -4.92
CA PHE A 425 -24.20 2.31 -4.70
C PHE A 425 -24.05 3.71 -4.08
N MET A 426 -23.10 3.90 -3.14
CA MET A 426 -22.82 5.22 -2.59
C MET A 426 -22.30 6.18 -3.66
N LEU A 427 -21.37 5.73 -4.52
CA LEU A 427 -20.84 6.53 -5.62
C LEU A 427 -21.90 6.85 -6.68
N ARG A 428 -22.86 5.94 -6.91
CA ARG A 428 -24.02 6.25 -7.74
C ARG A 428 -24.83 7.43 -7.19
N ARG A 429 -25.05 7.46 -5.86
CA ARG A 429 -25.82 8.54 -5.21
C ARG A 429 -25.04 9.87 -5.15
N ILE A 430 -23.73 9.81 -4.82
CA ILE A 430 -22.92 11.00 -4.52
C ILE A 430 -22.35 11.62 -5.79
N ALA A 431 -21.85 10.80 -6.73
CA ALA A 431 -21.11 11.24 -7.90
C ALA A 431 -21.76 10.88 -9.24
N GLY A 432 -22.88 10.12 -9.21
CA GLY A 432 -23.59 9.72 -10.43
C GLY A 432 -22.93 8.56 -11.19
N LEU A 433 -22.09 7.73 -10.52
CA LEU A 433 -21.48 6.56 -11.15
C LEU A 433 -22.54 5.63 -11.73
N PRO A 434 -22.47 5.22 -13.02
CA PRO A 434 -23.41 4.27 -13.61
C PRO A 434 -23.17 2.85 -13.06
N ALA A 435 -23.82 2.54 -11.92
CA ALA A 435 -23.60 1.30 -11.16
C ALA A 435 -23.86 0.02 -11.99
N GLY A 436 -24.93 0.01 -12.82
CA GLY A 436 -25.21 -1.14 -13.69
C GLY A 436 -24.08 -1.43 -14.67
N ASN A 437 -23.55 -0.37 -15.33
CA ASN A 437 -22.43 -0.52 -16.26
C ASN A 437 -21.17 -0.96 -15.53
N PHE A 438 -20.91 -0.45 -14.32
CA PHE A 438 -19.75 -0.88 -13.53
C PHE A 438 -19.86 -2.37 -13.17
N ILE A 439 -21.00 -2.82 -12.64
CA ILE A 439 -21.20 -4.22 -12.26
C ILE A 439 -21.11 -5.13 -13.49
N SER A 440 -21.77 -4.78 -14.59
CA SER A 440 -21.72 -5.59 -15.81
C SER A 440 -20.33 -5.67 -16.41
N ASP A 441 -19.66 -4.52 -16.62
CA ASP A 441 -18.42 -4.47 -17.39
C ASP A 441 -17.19 -4.85 -16.55
N VAL A 442 -17.18 -4.50 -15.26
CA VAL A 442 -16.05 -4.81 -14.38
C VAL A 442 -16.25 -6.16 -13.72
N TYR A 443 -17.36 -6.36 -12.98
CA TYR A 443 -17.55 -7.54 -12.15
C TYR A 443 -17.90 -8.78 -13.00
N LEU A 444 -18.96 -8.73 -13.82
CA LEU A 444 -19.41 -9.90 -14.57
C LEU A 444 -18.50 -10.22 -15.76
N LYS A 445 -18.26 -9.27 -16.65
CA LYS A 445 -17.46 -9.49 -17.87
C LYS A 445 -15.97 -9.43 -17.59
N GLY A 446 -15.54 -8.51 -16.72
CA GLY A 446 -14.13 -8.32 -16.39
C GLY A 446 -13.58 -9.41 -15.45
N LEU A 447 -14.19 -9.59 -14.29
CA LEU A 447 -13.68 -10.50 -13.28
C LEU A 447 -14.14 -11.94 -13.48
N LEU A 448 -15.45 -12.19 -13.41
CA LEU A 448 -15.98 -13.55 -13.41
C LEU A 448 -15.64 -14.29 -14.69
N LYS A 449 -15.89 -13.68 -15.85
CA LYS A 449 -15.60 -14.31 -17.16
C LYS A 449 -14.11 -14.61 -17.33
N VAL A 450 -13.24 -13.69 -16.92
CA VAL A 450 -11.77 -13.89 -17.01
C VAL A 450 -11.31 -14.95 -16.04
N SER A 451 -11.79 -14.93 -14.79
CA SER A 451 -11.42 -15.94 -13.79
C SER A 451 -11.85 -17.33 -14.20
N CYS A 452 -13.12 -17.50 -14.64
CA CYS A 452 -13.59 -18.80 -15.12
C CYS A 452 -12.78 -19.31 -16.31
N GLY A 453 -12.49 -18.44 -17.30
CA GLY A 453 -11.72 -18.83 -18.47
C GLY A 453 -10.27 -19.19 -18.15
N ALA A 454 -9.65 -18.42 -17.24
CA ALA A 454 -8.25 -18.66 -16.85
C ALA A 454 -8.05 -19.90 -15.98
N LEU A 455 -9.03 -20.31 -15.21
CA LEU A 455 -8.94 -21.48 -14.33
C LEU A 455 -8.99 -22.82 -15.08
N VAL A 456 -9.54 -22.86 -16.29
CA VAL A 456 -9.75 -24.12 -17.03
C VAL A 456 -8.45 -24.88 -17.26
N LEU A 457 -7.46 -24.24 -17.88
CA LEU A 457 -6.18 -24.92 -18.21
C LEU A 457 -5.38 -25.34 -16.98
N PRO A 458 -5.17 -24.47 -15.95
CA PRO A 458 -4.49 -24.88 -14.73
C PRO A 458 -5.19 -26.04 -14.00
N LEU A 459 -6.53 -26.02 -13.91
CA LEU A 459 -7.31 -27.11 -13.29
C LEU A 459 -7.13 -28.43 -14.05
N LEU A 460 -7.20 -28.43 -15.37
CA LEU A 460 -6.94 -29.62 -16.16
C LEU A 460 -5.52 -30.14 -15.99
N PHE A 461 -4.55 -29.23 -15.86
CA PHE A 461 -3.15 -29.62 -15.70
C PHE A 461 -2.86 -30.24 -14.32
N THR A 462 -3.65 -29.94 -13.27
CA THR A 462 -3.46 -30.56 -11.95
C THR A 462 -3.56 -32.08 -11.97
N PHE A 463 -4.35 -32.65 -12.92
CA PHE A 463 -4.50 -34.09 -13.06
C PHE A 463 -3.30 -34.81 -13.74
N ILE A 464 -2.47 -34.02 -14.46
CA ILE A 464 -1.35 -34.57 -15.27
C ILE A 464 -0.01 -34.08 -14.74
N LYS A 465 -0.03 -33.20 -13.71
CA LYS A 465 1.12 -32.46 -13.19
C LYS A 465 2.25 -33.41 -12.77
N PRO A 466 3.44 -33.33 -13.44
CA PRO A 466 4.63 -34.08 -12.99
C PRO A 466 5.08 -33.57 -11.62
N GLY A 467 5.77 -34.43 -10.85
CA GLY A 467 6.35 -34.04 -9.57
C GLY A 467 7.59 -33.13 -9.71
N GLY A 468 7.99 -32.51 -8.61
CA GLY A 468 9.24 -31.75 -8.49
C GLY A 468 9.30 -30.41 -9.23
N PHE A 469 10.52 -29.93 -9.46
CA PHE A 469 10.78 -28.60 -10.05
C PHE A 469 10.17 -28.42 -11.44
N VAL A 470 10.26 -29.43 -12.27
CA VAL A 470 9.70 -29.40 -13.64
C VAL A 470 8.20 -29.23 -13.61
N GLY A 471 7.50 -29.96 -12.75
CA GLY A 471 6.05 -29.82 -12.58
C GLY A 471 5.64 -28.45 -12.07
N PHE A 472 6.43 -27.88 -11.18
CA PHE A 472 6.24 -26.49 -10.72
C PHE A 472 6.37 -25.47 -11.86
N VAL A 473 7.47 -25.54 -12.63
CA VAL A 473 7.73 -24.59 -13.73
C VAL A 473 6.64 -24.69 -14.80
N LEU A 474 6.25 -25.91 -15.18
CA LEU A 474 5.18 -26.12 -16.16
C LEU A 474 3.83 -25.61 -15.65
N SER A 475 3.46 -25.94 -14.41
CA SER A 475 2.21 -25.49 -13.79
C SER A 475 2.15 -23.96 -13.68
N ALA A 476 3.22 -23.34 -13.22
CA ALA A 476 3.32 -21.88 -13.10
C ALA A 476 3.25 -21.18 -14.48
N SER A 477 3.94 -21.75 -15.48
CA SER A 477 3.91 -21.23 -16.86
C SER A 477 2.52 -21.35 -17.48
N ILE A 478 1.85 -22.49 -17.33
CA ILE A 478 0.48 -22.72 -17.82
C ILE A 478 -0.48 -21.76 -17.14
N ALA A 479 -0.39 -21.58 -15.81
CA ALA A 479 -1.23 -20.65 -15.08
C ALA A 479 -1.01 -19.19 -15.52
N CYS A 480 0.24 -18.76 -15.70
CA CYS A 480 0.57 -17.44 -16.23
C CYS A 480 0.03 -17.24 -17.65
N ILE A 481 0.27 -18.17 -18.56
CA ILE A 481 -0.19 -18.08 -19.96
C ILE A 481 -1.71 -18.08 -20.01
N SER A 482 -2.37 -18.95 -19.23
CA SER A 482 -3.83 -19.02 -19.14
C SER A 482 -4.42 -17.70 -18.64
N ALA A 483 -3.85 -17.14 -17.55
CA ALA A 483 -4.29 -15.84 -17.02
C ALA A 483 -4.09 -14.72 -18.04
N MET A 484 -2.91 -14.61 -18.67
CA MET A 484 -2.63 -13.61 -19.69
C MET A 484 -3.57 -13.72 -20.89
N THR A 485 -3.79 -14.94 -21.39
CA THR A 485 -4.67 -15.20 -22.51
C THR A 485 -6.13 -14.85 -22.19
N ALA A 486 -6.61 -15.25 -21.01
CA ALA A 486 -7.96 -14.91 -20.55
C ALA A 486 -8.13 -13.39 -20.39
N VAL A 487 -7.16 -12.69 -19.81
CA VAL A 487 -7.18 -11.23 -19.72
C VAL A 487 -7.25 -10.58 -21.10
N LEU A 488 -6.39 -11.01 -22.02
CA LEU A 488 -6.31 -10.45 -23.37
C LEU A 488 -7.57 -10.68 -24.19
N PHE A 489 -8.10 -11.89 -24.20
CA PHE A 489 -9.18 -12.27 -25.11
C PHE A 489 -10.57 -12.15 -24.49
N LEU A 490 -10.70 -12.38 -23.18
CA LEU A 490 -11.99 -12.31 -22.48
C LEU A 490 -12.18 -11.00 -21.71
N GLY A 491 -11.11 -10.41 -21.17
CA GLY A 491 -11.15 -9.24 -20.29
C GLY A 491 -11.04 -7.90 -21.01
N MET A 492 -10.27 -7.83 -22.10
CA MET A 492 -10.01 -6.59 -22.82
C MET A 492 -10.87 -6.47 -24.08
N ASN A 493 -11.41 -5.28 -24.29
CA ASN A 493 -12.09 -4.92 -25.53
C ASN A 493 -11.07 -4.72 -26.68
N SER A 494 -11.54 -4.77 -27.95
CA SER A 494 -10.68 -4.61 -29.15
C SER A 494 -9.86 -3.33 -29.12
N GLY A 495 -10.43 -2.21 -28.63
CA GLY A 495 -9.73 -0.94 -28.46
C GLY A 495 -8.63 -0.99 -27.39
N GLU A 496 -8.89 -1.62 -26.23
CA GLU A 496 -7.92 -1.80 -25.15
C GLU A 496 -6.75 -2.68 -25.60
N ARG A 497 -7.03 -3.75 -26.35
CA ARG A 497 -6.00 -4.62 -26.96
C ARG A 497 -5.12 -3.86 -27.94
N ARG A 498 -5.72 -3.09 -28.84
CA ARG A 498 -4.97 -2.31 -29.84
C ARG A 498 -4.04 -1.27 -29.17
N GLN A 499 -4.51 -0.63 -28.10
CA GLN A 499 -3.67 0.29 -27.32
C GLN A 499 -2.50 -0.43 -26.64
N MET A 500 -2.72 -1.61 -26.06
CA MET A 500 -1.66 -2.39 -25.45
C MET A 500 -0.62 -2.86 -26.48
N TYR A 501 -1.06 -3.36 -27.64
CA TYR A 501 -0.15 -3.73 -28.74
C TYR A 501 0.65 -2.55 -29.26
N SER A 502 0.01 -1.39 -29.46
CA SER A 502 0.73 -0.18 -29.92
C SER A 502 1.79 0.26 -28.89
N PHE A 503 1.52 0.11 -27.60
CA PHE A 503 2.48 0.45 -26.55
C PHE A 503 3.69 -0.51 -26.51
N ILE A 504 3.49 -1.80 -26.74
CA ILE A 504 4.56 -2.81 -26.78
C ILE A 504 5.40 -2.68 -28.05
N PHE A 505 4.77 -2.57 -29.22
CA PHE A 505 5.45 -2.59 -30.51
C PHE A 505 6.02 -1.25 -30.97
N GLN A 506 5.51 -0.09 -30.51
CA GLN A 506 6.16 1.18 -30.83
C GLN A 506 7.50 1.37 -30.11
N ARG A 507 7.67 0.77 -28.94
CA ARG A 507 8.96 0.80 -28.21
C ARG A 507 10.07 0.00 -28.91
N SER A 508 9.73 -1.00 -29.72
CA SER A 508 10.70 -1.77 -30.52
C SER A 508 11.12 -1.07 -31.81
N ARG A 509 10.53 0.10 -32.15
CA ARG A 509 10.93 0.94 -33.29
C ARG A 509 11.73 2.18 -32.90
N GLU A 510 11.75 2.54 -31.61
CA GLU A 510 12.51 3.68 -31.06
C GLU A 510 13.77 3.22 -30.26
N ALA A 511 13.98 1.92 -30.08
CA ALA A 511 15.19 1.28 -29.57
C ALA A 511 16.01 0.65 -30.70
#